data_7b2c581d161075d90ef15656416428b3
#
_entry.id   7b2c581d161075d90ef15656416428b3
#
_cell.length_a   1.000
_cell.length_b   1.000
_cell.length_c   1.000
_cell.angle_alpha   90.00
_cell.angle_beta   90.00
_cell.angle_gamma   90.00
#
_symmetry.space_group_name_H-M   'P 1'
#
loop_
_entity.id
_entity.type
_entity.pdbx_description
1 polymer ?
#
loop_
_entity_poly.entity_id
_entity_poly.type
_entity_poly.pdbx_seq_one_letter_code
_entity_poly.pdbx_strand_id
1 'polypeptide(L)'
;LYRCFIIPMLIVSPAMKIVCICFLVHLLIYIKNRKIYILERLENFGTLEDKDIYRHYDEGEYSIEHIMPQHLTPAWIKELGDSYEEIHDTWLHRIANLTLTAYNSKYSNSTFVEKKTMKNGFEDSGIRLNTYVSKKDKWTLAELRDRNDYLLKRALDIWAFPSTNYKPQEKQLDSYTLDDEASFLSGRQIAKFVYKGTEQPVVSWVEMYTKVLRALYLEDKTIITKIALSTDDELSIHFSTNKRIFKKCDEIGDNVYVQTNTNTQSKLSVLNRLYKLYGMDPT
;
A
#
# COMPACT_ATOMS: atom_id res chain seq x y z
N LEU A 1 7.00 -16.42 -7.96
CA LEU A 1 6.02 -16.45 -6.85
C LEU A 1 5.55 -15.04 -6.53
N TYR A 2 4.54 -14.56 -7.25
CA TYR A 2 3.90 -13.26 -7.01
C TYR A 2 2.86 -13.44 -5.90
N ARG A 3 3.15 -12.94 -4.71
CA ARG A 3 2.12 -12.74 -3.67
C ARG A 3 1.28 -11.52 -4.07
N CYS A 4 0.10 -11.76 -4.61
CA CYS A 4 -0.97 -10.77 -4.68
C CYS A 4 -1.35 -10.42 -3.24
N PHE A 5 -1.11 -9.19 -2.81
CA PHE A 5 -1.71 -8.66 -1.59
C PHE A 5 -3.20 -8.42 -1.89
N ILE A 6 -4.03 -9.39 -1.56
CA ILE A 6 -5.47 -9.18 -1.47
C ILE A 6 -5.70 -8.43 -0.17
N ILE A 7 -5.90 -7.12 -0.26
CA ILE A 7 -6.47 -6.33 0.83
C ILE A 7 -7.90 -6.84 1.01
N PRO A 8 -8.33 -7.27 2.20
CA PRO A 8 -9.72 -7.68 2.41
C PRO A 8 -10.61 -6.46 2.11
N MET A 9 -11.39 -6.56 1.04
CA MET A 9 -12.31 -5.51 0.60
C MET A 9 -13.52 -5.50 1.52
N LEU A 10 -13.47 -4.69 2.56
CA LEU A 10 -14.65 -4.07 3.15
C LEU A 10 -15.41 -3.31 2.05
N ILE A 11 -16.74 -3.21 2.18
CA ILE A 11 -17.64 -2.49 1.26
C ILE A 11 -17.11 -1.07 1.05
N VAL A 12 -16.36 -0.88 -0.02
CA VAL A 12 -15.68 0.38 -0.33
C VAL A 12 -16.66 1.25 -1.11
N SER A 13 -16.90 2.47 -0.64
CA SER A 13 -17.75 3.44 -1.35
C SER A 13 -17.21 3.73 -2.76
N PRO A 14 -18.04 4.14 -3.73
CA PRO A 14 -17.60 4.49 -5.08
C PRO A 14 -16.44 5.50 -5.10
N ALA A 15 -16.42 6.47 -4.18
CA ALA A 15 -15.34 7.46 -4.04
C ALA A 15 -14.02 6.80 -3.60
N MET A 16 -14.03 5.82 -2.71
CA MET A 16 -12.84 5.09 -2.28
C MET A 16 -12.31 4.15 -3.37
N LYS A 17 -13.21 3.64 -4.26
CA LYS A 17 -12.81 2.86 -5.45
C LYS A 17 -11.99 3.71 -6.41
N ILE A 18 -12.42 4.94 -6.67
CA ILE A 18 -11.70 5.92 -7.50
C ILE A 18 -10.33 6.24 -6.90
N VAL A 19 -10.25 6.48 -5.58
CA VAL A 19 -8.99 6.74 -4.87
C VAL A 19 -8.02 5.55 -4.97
N CYS A 20 -8.51 4.31 -4.83
CA CYS A 20 -7.67 3.11 -4.97
C CYS A 20 -7.11 2.94 -6.37
N ILE A 21 -7.90 3.20 -7.43
CA ILE A 21 -7.40 3.12 -8.81
C ILE A 21 -6.46 4.27 -9.11
N CYS A 22 -6.76 5.50 -8.71
CA CYS A 22 -5.83 6.62 -8.83
C CYS A 22 -4.51 6.33 -8.12
N PHE A 23 -4.54 5.74 -6.92
CA PHE A 23 -3.35 5.35 -6.17
C PHE A 23 -2.59 4.20 -6.85
N LEU A 24 -3.29 3.17 -7.36
CA LEU A 24 -2.69 2.06 -8.10
C LEU A 24 -2.06 2.56 -9.42
N VAL A 25 -2.76 3.38 -10.19
CA VAL A 25 -2.22 3.96 -11.42
C VAL A 25 -1.04 4.86 -11.11
N HIS A 26 -1.08 5.66 -10.04
CA HIS A 26 0.04 6.50 -9.61
C HIS A 26 1.24 5.67 -9.15
N LEU A 27 1.03 4.63 -8.35
CA LEU A 27 2.10 3.73 -7.86
C LEU A 27 2.70 2.88 -8.99
N LEU A 28 1.89 2.49 -9.98
CA LEU A 28 2.32 1.67 -11.11
C LEU A 28 3.23 2.44 -12.09
N ILE A 29 3.13 3.76 -12.14
CA ILE A 29 3.90 4.62 -13.05
C ILE A 29 5.40 4.61 -12.75
N TYR A 30 5.83 4.39 -11.51
CA TYR A 30 7.25 4.39 -11.14
C TYR A 30 8.03 3.13 -11.54
N ILE A 31 7.37 2.07 -12.01
CA ILE A 31 8.04 0.83 -12.43
C ILE A 31 8.06 0.74 -13.96
N LYS A 32 9.25 0.72 -14.56
CA LYS A 32 9.52 0.84 -16.01
C LYS A 32 8.59 -0.01 -16.90
N ASN A 33 8.35 -1.26 -16.54
CA ASN A 33 7.54 -2.19 -17.36
C ASN A 33 6.03 -2.04 -17.15
N ARG A 34 5.57 -1.25 -16.18
CA ARG A 34 4.14 -1.08 -15.90
C ARG A 34 3.49 0.04 -16.71
N LYS A 35 4.26 1.04 -17.11
CA LYS A 35 3.76 2.12 -17.99
C LYS A 35 3.29 1.55 -19.32
N ILE A 36 4.09 0.69 -19.93
CA ILE A 36 3.73 0.08 -21.21
C ILE A 36 2.50 -0.81 -21.10
N TYR A 37 2.37 -1.58 -19.99
CA TYR A 37 1.18 -2.39 -19.73
C TYR A 37 -0.09 -1.53 -19.69
N ILE A 38 -0.07 -0.41 -18.95
CA ILE A 38 -1.23 0.48 -18.83
C ILE A 38 -1.58 1.08 -20.20
N LEU A 39 -0.57 1.56 -20.95
CA LEU A 39 -0.77 2.16 -22.26
C LEU A 39 -1.29 1.14 -23.27
N GLU A 40 -0.77 -0.09 -23.25
CA GLU A 40 -1.25 -1.19 -24.09
C GLU A 40 -2.72 -1.49 -23.82
N ARG A 41 -3.10 -1.70 -22.54
CA ARG A 41 -4.50 -1.98 -22.17
C ARG A 41 -5.44 -0.82 -22.55
N LEU A 42 -5.01 0.42 -22.36
CA LEU A 42 -5.76 1.59 -22.77
C LEU A 42 -5.85 1.74 -24.29
N GLU A 43 -4.83 1.36 -25.07
CA GLU A 43 -4.84 1.41 -26.53
C GLU A 43 -5.80 0.38 -27.10
N ASN A 44 -5.77 -0.86 -26.59
CA ASN A 44 -6.48 -1.99 -27.16
C ASN A 44 -7.89 -2.19 -26.61
N PHE A 45 -8.28 -1.49 -25.54
CA PHE A 45 -9.61 -1.66 -24.94
C PHE A 45 -10.74 -1.25 -25.89
N GLY A 46 -11.74 -2.12 -26.01
CA GLY A 46 -12.94 -1.86 -26.80
C GLY A 46 -12.76 -1.94 -28.32
N THR A 47 -11.73 -2.67 -28.78
CA THR A 47 -11.50 -2.94 -30.20
C THR A 47 -11.26 -4.42 -30.43
N LEU A 48 -11.59 -4.91 -31.63
CA LEU A 48 -11.23 -6.25 -32.11
C LEU A 48 -9.90 -6.26 -32.88
N GLU A 49 -9.33 -5.10 -33.17
CA GLU A 49 -8.06 -4.91 -33.88
C GLU A 49 -6.97 -4.55 -32.85
N ASP A 50 -6.54 -5.52 -32.09
CA ASP A 50 -5.49 -5.33 -31.10
C ASP A 50 -4.15 -5.09 -31.78
N LYS A 51 -3.39 -4.12 -31.24
CA LYS A 51 -2.02 -3.86 -31.62
C LYS A 51 -1.07 -4.54 -30.66
N ASP A 52 -0.05 -5.19 -31.19
CA ASP A 52 1.01 -5.82 -30.39
C ASP A 52 1.99 -4.75 -29.88
N ILE A 53 1.53 -3.97 -28.89
CA ILE A 53 2.29 -2.86 -28.30
C ILE A 53 3.56 -3.36 -27.64
N TYR A 54 3.53 -4.53 -26.99
CA TYR A 54 4.71 -5.09 -26.31
C TYR A 54 5.83 -5.41 -27.30
N ARG A 55 5.53 -6.11 -28.38
CA ARG A 55 6.54 -6.46 -29.39
C ARG A 55 7.13 -5.20 -29.99
N HIS A 56 6.30 -4.27 -30.47
CA HIS A 56 6.79 -3.02 -31.07
C HIS A 56 7.59 -2.15 -30.08
N TYR A 57 7.29 -2.22 -28.80
CA TYR A 57 8.04 -1.51 -27.76
C TYR A 57 9.40 -2.19 -27.50
N ASP A 58 9.43 -3.52 -27.40
CA ASP A 58 10.66 -4.30 -27.15
C ASP A 58 11.61 -4.23 -28.37
N GLU A 59 11.06 -4.19 -29.57
CA GLU A 59 11.80 -3.99 -30.83
C GLU A 59 12.27 -2.53 -31.02
N GLY A 60 11.84 -1.61 -30.15
CA GLY A 60 12.20 -0.18 -30.21
C GLY A 60 11.44 0.62 -31.29
N GLU A 61 10.42 0.03 -31.90
CA GLU A 61 9.57 0.71 -32.89
C GLU A 61 8.62 1.68 -32.23
N TYR A 62 8.07 1.35 -31.05
CA TYR A 62 7.29 2.27 -30.24
C TYR A 62 8.07 2.72 -29.02
N SER A 63 7.78 3.93 -28.59
CA SER A 63 8.28 4.50 -27.35
C SER A 63 7.20 5.28 -26.61
N ILE A 64 7.42 5.53 -25.32
CA ILE A 64 6.52 6.38 -24.52
C ILE A 64 6.93 7.84 -24.76
N GLU A 65 5.99 8.61 -25.23
CA GLU A 65 6.13 10.05 -25.47
C GLU A 65 5.48 10.86 -24.35
N HIS A 66 6.17 11.94 -23.94
CA HIS A 66 5.62 12.98 -23.08
C HIS A 66 5.00 14.07 -23.96
N ILE A 67 3.69 14.25 -23.91
CA ILE A 67 3.00 15.28 -24.70
C ILE A 67 3.52 16.66 -24.30
N MET A 68 3.44 17.03 -23.03
CA MET A 68 4.21 18.11 -22.42
C MET A 68 5.62 17.57 -22.15
N PRO A 69 6.69 18.14 -22.74
CA PRO A 69 8.03 17.55 -22.76
C PRO A 69 8.70 17.57 -21.37
N GLN A 70 9.75 16.74 -21.24
CA GLN A 70 10.54 16.69 -20.02
C GLN A 70 11.33 17.98 -19.75
N HIS A 71 11.69 18.70 -20.79
CA HIS A 71 12.37 20.00 -20.70
C HIS A 71 11.50 21.06 -21.36
N LEU A 72 10.99 21.98 -20.55
CA LEU A 72 10.12 23.05 -21.05
C LEU A 72 10.92 24.07 -21.84
N THR A 73 10.40 24.44 -23.03
CA THR A 73 10.87 25.60 -23.81
C THR A 73 10.11 26.85 -23.38
N PRO A 74 10.60 28.06 -23.73
CA PRO A 74 9.86 29.31 -23.47
C PRO A 74 8.43 29.31 -24.02
N ALA A 75 8.20 28.60 -25.12
CA ALA A 75 6.86 28.45 -25.70
C ALA A 75 5.94 27.62 -24.79
N TRP A 76 6.43 26.51 -24.22
CA TRP A 76 5.70 25.72 -23.27
C TRP A 76 5.42 26.46 -21.95
N ILE A 77 6.41 27.22 -21.44
CA ILE A 77 6.23 28.05 -20.24
C ILE A 77 5.10 29.06 -20.46
N LYS A 78 5.09 29.71 -21.63
CA LYS A 78 4.03 30.65 -22.00
C LYS A 78 2.66 29.99 -22.13
N GLU A 79 2.60 28.75 -22.66
CA GLU A 79 1.35 27.99 -22.84
C GLU A 79 0.77 27.51 -21.49
N LEU A 80 1.62 27.10 -20.58
CA LEU A 80 1.22 26.62 -19.24
C LEU A 80 0.87 27.77 -18.29
N GLY A 81 1.42 28.98 -18.51
CA GLY A 81 1.18 30.17 -17.70
C GLY A 81 1.98 30.21 -16.40
N ASP A 82 1.57 31.09 -15.47
CA ASP A 82 2.33 31.40 -14.25
C ASP A 82 2.61 30.20 -13.34
N SER A 83 1.75 29.20 -13.34
CA SER A 83 1.91 27.97 -12.53
C SER A 83 2.64 26.85 -13.27
N TYR A 84 3.43 27.13 -14.29
CA TYR A 84 4.07 26.14 -15.15
C TYR A 84 4.95 25.13 -14.39
N GLU A 85 5.67 25.56 -13.36
CA GLU A 85 6.53 24.68 -12.55
C GLU A 85 5.70 23.63 -11.79
N GLU A 86 4.66 24.07 -11.08
CA GLU A 86 3.76 23.16 -10.36
C GLU A 86 3.04 22.19 -11.29
N ILE A 87 2.60 22.69 -12.45
CA ILE A 87 1.94 21.86 -13.48
C ILE A 87 2.92 20.82 -13.99
N HIS A 88 4.14 21.22 -14.33
CA HIS A 88 5.17 20.34 -14.87
C HIS A 88 5.54 19.26 -13.84
N ASP A 89 5.88 19.62 -12.60
CA ASP A 89 6.25 18.69 -11.55
C ASP A 89 5.13 17.70 -11.23
N THR A 90 3.88 18.18 -11.24
CA THR A 90 2.73 17.35 -10.92
C THR A 90 2.34 16.41 -12.05
N TRP A 91 2.39 16.86 -13.32
CA TRP A 91 1.76 16.16 -14.43
C TRP A 91 2.73 15.48 -15.39
N LEU A 92 4.01 15.82 -15.36
CA LEU A 92 5.00 15.32 -16.32
C LEU A 92 4.93 13.83 -16.54
N HIS A 93 4.96 13.06 -15.45
CA HIS A 93 5.02 11.59 -15.50
C HIS A 93 3.66 10.91 -15.31
N ARG A 94 2.56 11.66 -15.23
CA ARG A 94 1.22 11.07 -15.12
C ARG A 94 0.77 10.50 -16.47
N ILE A 95 -0.06 9.46 -16.42
CA ILE A 95 -0.60 8.81 -17.61
C ILE A 95 -1.33 9.81 -18.54
N ALA A 96 -1.92 10.87 -17.96
CA ALA A 96 -2.58 11.93 -18.70
C ALA A 96 -1.62 12.69 -19.63
N ASN A 97 -0.33 12.71 -19.33
CA ASN A 97 0.70 13.33 -20.17
C ASN A 97 1.49 12.33 -21.01
N LEU A 98 1.20 11.04 -20.91
CA LEU A 98 1.93 9.99 -21.62
C LEU A 98 1.11 9.42 -22.77
N THR A 99 1.79 9.11 -23.85
CA THR A 99 1.21 8.40 -24.98
C THR A 99 2.25 7.50 -25.65
N LEU A 100 1.88 6.83 -26.73
CA LEU A 100 2.77 5.99 -27.53
C LEU A 100 3.05 6.66 -28.86
N THR A 101 4.27 6.50 -29.38
CA THR A 101 4.68 6.96 -30.70
C THR A 101 5.82 6.14 -31.26
N ALA A 102 5.89 6.05 -32.60
CA ALA A 102 7.07 5.57 -33.33
C ALA A 102 8.06 6.68 -33.67
N TYR A 103 7.77 7.94 -33.33
CA TYR A 103 8.50 9.12 -33.82
C TYR A 103 9.01 10.03 -32.71
N ASN A 104 9.29 9.48 -31.53
CA ASN A 104 9.67 10.22 -30.32
C ASN A 104 10.83 11.21 -30.57
N SER A 105 11.87 10.79 -31.26
CA SER A 105 13.03 11.65 -31.58
C SER A 105 12.68 12.90 -32.41
N LYS A 106 11.58 12.83 -33.17
CA LYS A 106 11.09 13.98 -33.95
C LYS A 106 10.26 14.95 -33.11
N TYR A 107 9.58 14.45 -32.11
CA TYR A 107 8.75 15.25 -31.20
C TYR A 107 9.60 16.11 -30.27
N SER A 108 10.61 15.55 -29.65
CA SER A 108 11.53 16.25 -28.76
C SER A 108 10.81 17.26 -27.85
N ASN A 109 11.30 18.50 -27.76
CA ASN A 109 10.70 19.58 -26.97
C ASN A 109 9.83 20.53 -27.82
N SER A 110 9.40 20.09 -29.02
CA SER A 110 8.51 20.87 -29.89
C SER A 110 7.23 21.28 -29.16
N THR A 111 6.62 22.38 -29.59
CA THR A 111 5.33 22.84 -29.07
C THR A 111 4.24 21.81 -29.29
N PHE A 112 3.14 21.91 -28.54
CA PHE A 112 2.01 21.00 -28.72
C PHE A 112 1.48 21.01 -30.15
N VAL A 113 1.32 22.21 -30.75
CA VAL A 113 0.83 22.36 -32.10
C VAL A 113 1.77 21.73 -33.14
N GLU A 114 3.07 21.88 -32.99
CA GLU A 114 4.07 21.22 -33.86
C GLU A 114 3.98 19.69 -33.72
N LYS A 115 3.97 19.15 -32.51
CA LYS A 115 3.82 17.71 -32.28
C LYS A 115 2.52 17.14 -32.85
N LYS A 116 1.47 17.96 -32.87
CA LYS A 116 0.16 17.59 -33.41
C LYS A 116 0.18 17.53 -34.93
N THR A 117 0.70 18.59 -35.61
CA THR A 117 0.52 18.83 -37.05
C THR A 117 1.71 18.44 -37.93
N MET A 118 2.89 18.17 -37.34
CA MET A 118 4.05 17.71 -38.12
C MET A 118 3.74 16.39 -38.84
N LYS A 119 4.49 16.09 -39.90
CA LYS A 119 4.41 14.78 -40.57
C LYS A 119 4.66 13.65 -39.60
N ASN A 120 3.73 12.70 -39.50
CA ASN A 120 3.67 11.64 -38.52
C ASN A 120 3.45 12.17 -37.08
N GLY A 121 2.83 13.32 -36.93
CA GLY A 121 2.39 13.90 -35.68
C GLY A 121 1.17 13.19 -35.10
N PHE A 122 0.57 13.77 -34.05
CA PHE A 122 -0.61 13.14 -33.42
C PHE A 122 -1.82 13.03 -34.35
N GLU A 123 -1.96 13.93 -35.35
CA GLU A 123 -3.03 13.87 -36.34
C GLU A 123 -2.87 12.71 -37.33
N ASP A 124 -1.64 12.37 -37.70
CA ASP A 124 -1.32 11.26 -38.60
C ASP A 124 -1.18 9.92 -37.87
N SER A 125 -1.29 9.90 -36.54
CA SER A 125 -0.99 8.73 -35.75
C SER A 125 -2.08 7.68 -35.83
N GLY A 126 -1.70 6.44 -36.16
CA GLY A 126 -2.58 5.29 -36.05
C GLY A 126 -2.80 4.81 -34.60
N ILE A 127 -2.17 5.40 -33.60
CA ILE A 127 -2.35 5.07 -32.17
C ILE A 127 -3.65 5.71 -31.69
N ARG A 128 -4.58 4.91 -31.16
CA ARG A 128 -5.93 5.35 -30.69
C ARG A 128 -5.83 6.34 -29.55
N LEU A 129 -4.85 6.17 -28.65
CA LEU A 129 -4.56 7.12 -27.57
C LEU A 129 -4.26 8.53 -28.08
N ASN A 130 -3.71 8.65 -29.30
CA ASN A 130 -3.40 9.93 -29.93
C ASN A 130 -4.64 10.58 -30.58
N THR A 131 -5.68 9.82 -30.90
CA THR A 131 -6.96 10.36 -31.39
C THR A 131 -7.61 11.34 -30.41
N TYR A 132 -7.43 11.15 -29.10
CA TYR A 132 -7.88 12.13 -28.11
C TYR A 132 -7.03 13.39 -28.14
N VAL A 133 -5.71 13.22 -28.24
CA VAL A 133 -4.71 14.30 -28.21
C VAL A 133 -4.86 15.19 -29.45
N SER A 134 -5.02 14.59 -30.64
CA SER A 134 -5.14 15.30 -31.90
C SER A 134 -6.35 16.23 -31.99
N LYS A 135 -7.40 15.98 -31.19
CA LYS A 135 -8.61 16.84 -31.13
C LYS A 135 -8.45 18.09 -30.27
N LYS A 136 -7.32 18.27 -29.61
CA LYS A 136 -7.06 19.43 -28.75
C LYS A 136 -6.25 20.49 -29.55
N ASP A 137 -6.46 21.75 -29.19
CA ASP A 137 -5.75 22.87 -29.85
C ASP A 137 -4.58 23.39 -29.03
N LYS A 138 -4.53 23.04 -27.76
CA LYS A 138 -3.49 23.40 -26.78
C LYS A 138 -3.32 22.29 -25.77
N TRP A 139 -2.26 22.36 -24.94
CA TRP A 139 -1.98 21.38 -23.92
C TRP A 139 -1.62 22.03 -22.58
N THR A 140 -2.64 22.46 -21.86
CA THR A 140 -2.55 23.14 -20.57
C THR A 140 -3.03 22.25 -19.43
N LEU A 141 -3.10 22.78 -18.23
CA LEU A 141 -3.66 22.07 -17.07
C LEU A 141 -5.10 21.60 -17.31
N ALA A 142 -5.89 22.35 -18.07
CA ALA A 142 -7.26 21.96 -18.39
C ALA A 142 -7.30 20.68 -19.23
N GLU A 143 -6.50 20.59 -20.30
CA GLU A 143 -6.44 19.43 -21.18
C GLU A 143 -5.84 18.21 -20.46
N LEU A 144 -4.86 18.41 -19.56
CA LEU A 144 -4.29 17.36 -18.72
C LEU A 144 -5.36 16.78 -17.77
N ARG A 145 -6.17 17.61 -17.13
CA ARG A 145 -7.28 17.18 -16.26
C ARG A 145 -8.36 16.44 -17.05
N ASP A 146 -8.80 17.01 -18.17
CA ASP A 146 -9.80 16.40 -19.03
C ASP A 146 -9.36 15.00 -19.50
N ARG A 147 -8.11 14.89 -19.95
CA ARG A 147 -7.56 13.60 -20.38
C ARG A 147 -7.41 12.63 -19.23
N ASN A 148 -7.04 13.09 -18.05
CA ASN A 148 -6.98 12.26 -16.87
C ASN A 148 -8.35 11.62 -16.58
N ASP A 149 -9.41 12.41 -16.60
CA ASP A 149 -10.76 11.94 -16.34
C ASP A 149 -11.27 10.99 -17.44
N TYR A 150 -10.94 11.27 -18.68
CA TYR A 150 -11.22 10.38 -19.81
C TYR A 150 -10.51 9.03 -19.65
N LEU A 151 -9.21 9.02 -19.35
CA LEU A 151 -8.44 7.80 -19.17
C LEU A 151 -8.86 7.04 -17.90
N LEU A 152 -9.24 7.76 -16.84
CA LEU A 152 -9.74 7.15 -15.60
C LEU A 152 -11.04 6.37 -15.83
N LYS A 153 -12.01 6.96 -16.56
CA LYS A 153 -13.25 6.25 -16.94
C LYS A 153 -12.92 4.96 -17.69
N ARG A 154 -12.05 5.06 -18.69
CA ARG A 154 -11.62 3.92 -19.50
C ARG A 154 -10.90 2.85 -18.65
N ALA A 155 -10.08 3.27 -17.70
CA ALA A 155 -9.40 2.38 -16.77
C ALA A 155 -10.38 1.63 -15.85
N LEU A 156 -11.46 2.28 -15.41
CA LEU A 156 -12.52 1.65 -14.61
C LEU A 156 -13.27 0.56 -15.37
N ASP A 157 -13.42 0.71 -16.68
CA ASP A 157 -14.04 -0.30 -17.55
C ASP A 157 -13.07 -1.48 -17.79
N ILE A 158 -11.77 -1.20 -18.00
CA ILE A 158 -10.73 -2.22 -18.20
C ILE A 158 -10.50 -3.05 -16.94
N TRP A 159 -10.35 -2.38 -15.80
CA TRP A 159 -10.08 -2.98 -14.50
C TRP A 159 -11.30 -2.83 -13.59
N ALA A 160 -12.43 -3.40 -14.06
CA ALA A 160 -13.65 -3.42 -13.29
C ALA A 160 -13.43 -4.12 -11.94
N PHE A 161 -13.97 -3.53 -10.87
CA PHE A 161 -13.96 -4.20 -9.58
C PHE A 161 -14.80 -5.47 -9.65
N PRO A 162 -14.28 -6.61 -9.19
CA PRO A 162 -15.08 -7.81 -9.12
C PRO A 162 -16.28 -7.55 -8.19
N SER A 163 -17.49 -7.72 -8.71
CA SER A 163 -18.68 -7.78 -7.89
C SER A 163 -18.89 -9.23 -7.44
N THR A 164 -19.06 -9.44 -6.15
CA THR A 164 -19.36 -10.77 -5.61
C THR A 164 -20.46 -10.67 -4.57
N ASN A 165 -21.38 -11.65 -4.61
CA ASN A 165 -22.37 -11.87 -3.57
C ASN A 165 -21.80 -12.75 -2.43
N TYR A 166 -20.52 -13.12 -2.52
CA TYR A 166 -19.85 -13.88 -1.49
C TYR A 166 -19.78 -13.06 -0.19
N LYS A 167 -20.49 -13.55 0.82
CA LYS A 167 -20.31 -13.10 2.20
C LYS A 167 -19.28 -14.03 2.81
N PRO A 168 -18.11 -13.51 3.25
CA PRO A 168 -17.17 -14.33 3.99
C PRO A 168 -17.92 -14.96 5.16
N GLN A 169 -17.86 -16.28 5.31
CA GLN A 169 -18.28 -16.90 6.56
C GLN A 169 -17.43 -16.28 7.66
N GLU A 170 -18.10 -15.77 8.70
CA GLU A 170 -17.38 -15.36 9.91
C GLU A 170 -16.58 -16.57 10.37
N LYS A 171 -15.25 -16.46 10.31
CA LYS A 171 -14.41 -17.51 10.89
C LYS A 171 -14.78 -17.59 12.36
N GLN A 172 -15.36 -18.70 12.76
CA GLN A 172 -15.47 -19.02 14.18
C GLN A 172 -14.06 -19.00 14.74
N LEU A 173 -13.80 -18.04 15.64
CA LEU A 173 -12.50 -17.95 16.29
C LEU A 173 -12.46 -19.03 17.36
N ASP A 174 -11.45 -19.87 17.30
CA ASP A 174 -11.18 -20.82 18.39
C ASP A 174 -10.84 -20.00 19.65
N SER A 175 -11.41 -20.38 20.78
CA SER A 175 -11.11 -19.79 22.08
C SER A 175 -10.19 -20.71 22.88
N TYR A 176 -9.19 -20.13 23.52
CA TYR A 176 -8.20 -20.83 24.33
C TYR A 176 -8.00 -20.06 25.63
N THR A 177 -7.70 -20.80 26.70
CA THR A 177 -7.33 -20.26 28.01
C THR A 177 -5.80 -20.33 28.20
N LEU A 178 -5.29 -19.75 29.29
CA LEU A 178 -3.86 -19.88 29.61
C LEU A 178 -3.50 -21.30 30.14
N ASP A 179 -4.51 -22.13 30.48
CA ASP A 179 -4.32 -23.52 30.88
C ASP A 179 -4.21 -24.49 29.71
N ASP A 180 -4.61 -24.05 28.50
CA ASP A 180 -4.44 -24.86 27.30
C ASP A 180 -2.96 -25.02 26.95
N GLU A 181 -2.61 -26.16 26.33
CA GLU A 181 -1.24 -26.37 25.87
C GLU A 181 -0.79 -25.24 24.89
N ALA A 182 0.22 -24.50 25.31
CA ALA A 182 0.78 -23.41 24.50
C ALA A 182 1.28 -23.85 23.10
N SER A 183 1.52 -25.15 22.91
CA SER A 183 1.85 -25.77 21.63
C SER A 183 0.76 -25.57 20.58
N PHE A 184 -0.52 -25.61 20.97
CA PHE A 184 -1.66 -25.39 20.06
C PHE A 184 -1.73 -23.96 19.51
N LEU A 185 -1.14 -23.01 20.20
CA LEU A 185 -1.15 -21.59 19.85
C LEU A 185 0.08 -21.17 19.01
N SER A 186 1.06 -22.06 18.89
CA SER A 186 2.26 -21.79 18.08
C SER A 186 1.91 -21.64 16.60
N GLY A 187 2.36 -20.54 15.98
CA GLY A 187 2.08 -20.22 14.58
C GLY A 187 0.68 -19.67 14.29
N ARG A 188 -0.21 -19.60 15.29
CA ARG A 188 -1.54 -19.00 15.13
C ARG A 188 -1.49 -17.48 15.32
N GLN A 189 -2.43 -16.78 14.69
CA GLN A 189 -2.64 -15.37 14.90
C GLN A 189 -3.70 -15.15 15.97
N ILE A 190 -3.46 -14.16 16.82
CA ILE A 190 -4.43 -13.71 17.82
C ILE A 190 -5.24 -12.53 17.25
N ALA A 191 -6.56 -12.54 17.48
CA ALA A 191 -7.45 -11.44 17.08
C ALA A 191 -7.91 -10.60 18.29
N LYS A 192 -8.09 -11.24 19.43
CA LYS A 192 -8.56 -10.61 20.66
C LYS A 192 -8.20 -11.48 21.85
N PHE A 193 -8.25 -10.90 23.05
CA PHE A 193 -8.16 -11.62 24.31
C PHE A 193 -9.18 -11.07 25.31
N VAL A 194 -9.52 -11.84 26.31
CA VAL A 194 -10.37 -11.43 27.42
C VAL A 194 -9.53 -11.35 28.68
N TYR A 195 -9.63 -10.23 29.38
CA TYR A 195 -8.99 -10.03 30.68
C TYR A 195 -10.02 -9.50 31.66
N LYS A 196 -10.26 -10.23 32.74
CA LYS A 196 -11.28 -9.93 33.77
C LYS A 196 -12.65 -9.58 33.14
N GLY A 197 -13.10 -10.42 32.23
CA GLY A 197 -14.39 -10.26 31.56
C GLY A 197 -14.44 -9.14 30.52
N THR A 198 -13.35 -8.41 30.28
CA THR A 198 -13.27 -7.37 29.25
C THR A 198 -12.53 -7.86 28.03
N GLU A 199 -13.23 -7.86 26.88
CA GLU A 199 -12.66 -8.23 25.60
C GLU A 199 -11.84 -7.09 25.01
N GLN A 200 -10.63 -7.39 24.53
CA GLN A 200 -9.73 -6.42 23.91
C GLN A 200 -9.21 -6.94 22.58
N PRO A 201 -9.40 -6.20 21.47
CA PRO A 201 -8.81 -6.56 20.19
C PRO A 201 -7.30 -6.32 20.19
N VAL A 202 -6.57 -7.22 19.52
CA VAL A 202 -5.12 -7.11 19.31
C VAL A 202 -4.72 -7.68 17.97
N VAL A 203 -3.58 -7.24 17.45
CA VAL A 203 -3.05 -7.69 16.16
C VAL A 203 -1.83 -8.62 16.30
N SER A 204 -1.32 -8.80 17.52
CA SER A 204 -0.15 -9.64 17.76
C SER A 204 -0.09 -10.18 19.19
N TRP A 205 0.60 -11.32 19.35
CA TRP A 205 0.90 -11.91 20.65
C TRP A 205 1.76 -10.99 21.55
N VAL A 206 2.60 -10.15 20.95
CA VAL A 206 3.41 -9.16 21.70
C VAL A 206 2.50 -8.10 22.30
N GLU A 207 1.55 -7.59 21.52
CA GLU A 207 0.61 -6.58 21.98
C GLU A 207 -0.28 -7.12 23.12
N MET A 208 -0.83 -8.32 22.96
CA MET A 208 -1.58 -8.97 24.02
C MET A 208 -0.73 -9.12 25.30
N TYR A 209 0.47 -9.65 25.15
CA TYR A 209 1.40 -9.90 26.26
C TYR A 209 1.70 -8.61 27.04
N THR A 210 2.05 -7.54 26.33
CA THR A 210 2.38 -6.26 26.97
C THR A 210 1.16 -5.58 27.60
N LYS A 211 -0.03 -5.69 26.98
CA LYS A 211 -1.28 -5.17 27.57
C LYS A 211 -1.62 -5.88 28.88
N VAL A 212 -1.55 -7.22 28.90
CA VAL A 212 -1.83 -8.00 30.10
C VAL A 212 -0.81 -7.69 31.20
N LEU A 213 0.47 -7.61 30.87
CA LEU A 213 1.50 -7.28 31.87
C LEU A 213 1.33 -5.87 32.47
N ARG A 214 0.95 -4.90 31.64
CA ARG A 214 0.63 -3.55 32.16
C ARG A 214 -0.58 -3.57 33.08
N ALA A 215 -1.60 -4.34 32.76
CA ALA A 215 -2.77 -4.51 33.63
C ALA A 215 -2.41 -5.15 34.98
N LEU A 216 -1.64 -6.23 34.96
CA LEU A 216 -1.12 -6.88 36.18
C LEU A 216 -0.25 -5.93 37.00
N TYR A 217 0.63 -5.18 36.34
CA TYR A 217 1.49 -4.19 36.99
C TYR A 217 0.70 -3.09 37.70
N LEU A 218 -0.38 -2.63 37.09
CA LEU A 218 -1.27 -1.63 37.68
C LEU A 218 -2.06 -2.19 38.89
N GLU A 219 -2.31 -3.49 38.94
CA GLU A 219 -3.00 -4.11 40.09
C GLU A 219 -2.10 -4.23 41.30
N ASP A 220 -0.89 -4.77 41.10
CA ASP A 220 0.14 -4.82 42.15
C ASP A 220 1.54 -4.69 41.52
N LYS A 221 2.10 -3.49 41.64
CA LYS A 221 3.44 -3.17 41.16
C LYS A 221 4.55 -3.98 41.85
N THR A 222 4.31 -4.41 43.09
CA THR A 222 5.36 -4.99 43.92
C THR A 222 5.82 -6.34 43.41
N ILE A 223 4.92 -7.16 42.84
CA ILE A 223 5.22 -8.51 42.36
C ILE A 223 6.21 -8.46 41.21
N ILE A 224 5.88 -7.74 40.12
CA ILE A 224 6.73 -7.68 38.92
C ILE A 224 8.00 -6.88 39.21
N THR A 225 7.94 -5.82 40.01
CA THR A 225 9.12 -5.05 40.40
C THR A 225 10.10 -5.91 41.19
N LYS A 226 9.62 -6.74 42.10
CA LYS A 226 10.46 -7.70 42.86
C LYS A 226 11.13 -8.70 41.91
N ILE A 227 10.40 -9.24 40.95
CA ILE A 227 10.96 -10.14 39.93
C ILE A 227 12.05 -9.45 39.13
N ALA A 228 11.81 -8.20 38.66
CA ALA A 228 12.75 -7.43 37.86
C ALA A 228 14.04 -7.04 38.58
N LEU A 229 14.02 -7.03 39.92
CA LEU A 229 15.17 -6.77 40.79
C LEU A 229 15.86 -8.04 41.30
N SER A 230 15.22 -9.21 41.14
CA SER A 230 15.77 -10.49 41.58
C SER A 230 16.77 -11.04 40.57
N THR A 231 17.76 -11.78 41.09
CA THR A 231 18.71 -12.58 40.30
C THR A 231 18.40 -14.06 40.32
N ASP A 232 17.61 -14.51 41.29
CA ASP A 232 17.37 -15.93 41.58
C ASP A 232 15.99 -16.41 41.18
N ASP A 233 15.13 -15.50 40.68
CA ASP A 233 13.78 -15.87 40.22
C ASP A 233 13.84 -16.34 38.77
N GLU A 234 13.20 -17.46 38.44
CA GLU A 234 13.14 -18.00 37.08
C GLU A 234 12.50 -17.04 36.09
N LEU A 235 11.63 -16.13 36.54
CA LEU A 235 11.03 -15.10 35.71
C LEU A 235 11.94 -13.87 35.50
N SER A 236 13.00 -13.71 36.32
CA SER A 236 13.90 -12.55 36.26
C SER A 236 14.59 -12.40 34.90
N ILE A 237 14.78 -13.49 34.16
CA ILE A 237 15.33 -13.45 32.79
C ILE A 237 14.44 -12.69 31.80
N HIS A 238 13.15 -12.52 32.11
CA HIS A 238 12.17 -11.85 31.26
C HIS A 238 11.92 -10.40 31.66
N PHE A 239 12.31 -9.97 32.88
CA PHE A 239 12.04 -8.65 33.42
C PHE A 239 13.33 -7.96 33.89
N SER A 240 13.42 -6.65 33.73
CA SER A 240 14.55 -5.90 34.24
C SER A 240 14.21 -4.41 34.38
N THR A 241 14.88 -3.74 35.30
CA THR A 241 14.90 -2.26 35.39
C THR A 241 15.92 -1.62 34.47
N ASN A 242 16.76 -2.41 33.80
CA ASN A 242 17.75 -1.95 32.82
C ASN A 242 17.36 -2.37 31.39
N LYS A 243 16.86 -1.43 30.61
CA LYS A 243 16.44 -1.64 29.21
C LYS A 243 17.54 -2.25 28.33
N ARG A 244 18.82 -2.00 28.63
CA ARG A 244 19.94 -2.41 27.76
C ARG A 244 20.22 -3.91 27.80
N ILE A 245 19.64 -4.65 28.76
CA ILE A 245 19.81 -6.10 28.88
C ILE A 245 19.12 -6.84 27.76
N PHE A 246 18.03 -6.28 27.23
CA PHE A 246 17.21 -6.93 26.22
C PHE A 246 17.49 -6.38 24.80
N LYS A 247 17.53 -7.28 23.82
CA LYS A 247 17.60 -6.91 22.41
C LYS A 247 16.33 -6.19 21.92
N LYS A 248 15.16 -6.61 22.44
CA LYS A 248 13.84 -5.96 22.22
C LYS A 248 13.04 -6.09 23.51
N CYS A 249 12.50 -4.98 23.97
CA CYS A 249 11.69 -4.93 25.17
C CYS A 249 10.66 -3.80 25.09
N ASP A 250 9.62 -3.92 25.90
CA ASP A 250 8.62 -2.88 26.15
C ASP A 250 8.64 -2.49 27.62
N GLU A 251 8.39 -1.22 27.89
CA GLU A 251 8.17 -0.74 29.25
C GLU A 251 6.72 -1.06 29.69
N ILE A 252 6.59 -1.67 30.85
CA ILE A 252 5.28 -1.98 31.46
C ILE A 252 4.88 -0.99 32.55
N GLY A 253 5.82 -0.26 33.11
CA GLY A 253 5.62 0.84 34.06
C GLY A 253 6.85 1.10 34.93
N ASP A 254 7.02 2.33 35.42
CA ASP A 254 8.03 2.76 36.40
C ASP A 254 9.46 2.24 36.11
N ASN A 255 9.92 2.31 34.86
CA ASN A 255 11.19 1.78 34.36
C ASN A 255 11.35 0.24 34.53
N VAL A 256 10.28 -0.49 34.59
CA VAL A 256 10.28 -1.96 34.49
C VAL A 256 10.04 -2.37 33.05
N TYR A 257 10.96 -3.13 32.48
CA TYR A 257 10.98 -3.57 31.09
C TYR A 257 10.77 -5.06 31.00
N VAL A 258 10.03 -5.51 29.98
CA VAL A 258 9.82 -6.92 29.66
C VAL A 258 10.39 -7.27 28.31
N GLN A 259 11.05 -8.40 28.21
CA GLN A 259 11.56 -8.94 26.96
C GLN A 259 10.41 -9.32 26.01
N THR A 260 10.42 -8.79 24.76
CA THR A 260 9.35 -9.03 23.78
C THR A 260 9.73 -9.93 22.62
N ASN A 261 11.03 -10.19 22.39
CA ASN A 261 11.55 -11.03 21.33
C ASN A 261 11.57 -12.54 21.65
N THR A 262 10.69 -13.00 22.51
CA THR A 262 10.45 -14.42 22.80
C THR A 262 9.37 -15.00 21.89
N ASN A 263 9.26 -16.33 21.80
CA ASN A 263 8.18 -17.01 21.09
C ASN A 263 6.85 -16.92 21.86
N THR A 264 5.75 -17.35 21.22
CA THR A 264 4.41 -17.31 21.81
C THR A 264 4.32 -18.20 23.05
N GLN A 265 4.87 -19.39 23.01
CA GLN A 265 4.87 -20.33 24.13
C GLN A 265 5.54 -19.76 25.38
N SER A 266 6.69 -19.11 25.20
CA SER A 266 7.40 -18.42 26.30
C SER A 266 6.55 -17.33 26.94
N LYS A 267 5.88 -16.49 26.11
CA LYS A 267 5.00 -15.44 26.61
C LYS A 267 3.84 -15.98 27.43
N LEU A 268 3.19 -17.03 26.96
CA LEU A 268 2.08 -17.66 27.66
C LEU A 268 2.53 -18.33 28.96
N SER A 269 3.69 -18.99 28.97
CA SER A 269 4.28 -19.55 30.18
C SER A 269 4.56 -18.48 31.23
N VAL A 270 5.10 -17.32 30.84
CA VAL A 270 5.31 -16.19 31.75
C VAL A 270 3.99 -15.68 32.32
N LEU A 271 2.97 -15.49 31.46
CA LEU A 271 1.64 -15.06 31.95
C LEU A 271 1.02 -16.05 32.90
N ASN A 272 1.04 -17.35 32.59
CA ASN A 272 0.49 -18.40 33.47
C ASN A 272 1.15 -18.38 34.85
N ARG A 273 2.48 -18.24 34.90
CA ARG A 273 3.20 -18.15 36.19
C ARG A 273 2.85 -16.88 36.97
N LEU A 274 2.75 -15.73 36.26
CA LEU A 274 2.35 -14.47 36.89
C LEU A 274 0.92 -14.56 37.46
N TYR A 275 -0.03 -15.12 36.71
CA TYR A 275 -1.40 -15.30 37.18
C TYR A 275 -1.42 -16.04 38.52
N LYS A 276 -0.63 -17.13 38.66
CA LYS A 276 -0.49 -17.85 39.93
C LYS A 276 0.08 -16.97 41.04
N LEU A 277 1.08 -16.13 40.75
CA LEU A 277 1.66 -15.20 41.72
C LEU A 277 0.69 -14.10 42.16
N TYR A 278 -0.21 -13.68 41.26
CA TYR A 278 -1.29 -12.74 41.57
C TYR A 278 -2.53 -13.40 42.16
N GLY A 279 -2.52 -14.75 42.38
CA GLY A 279 -3.67 -15.48 42.88
C GLY A 279 -4.87 -15.47 41.94
N MET A 280 -4.64 -15.33 40.64
CA MET A 280 -5.66 -15.33 39.62
C MET A 280 -5.82 -16.70 38.98
N ASP A 281 -7.06 -16.97 38.56
CA ASP A 281 -7.38 -18.17 37.77
C ASP A 281 -6.99 -17.91 36.31
N PRO A 282 -6.21 -18.80 35.69
CA PRO A 282 -5.84 -18.69 34.28
C PRO A 282 -6.95 -19.08 33.28
N THR A 283 -8.09 -19.60 33.76
CA THR A 283 -9.25 -20.01 32.94
C THR A 283 -10.18 -18.89 32.55
#